data_89f515b509e81668024dca1e10c72c30
#
_entry.id   89f515b509e81668024dca1e10c72c30
#
_cell.length_a   1.000
_cell.length_b   1.000
_cell.length_c   1.000
_cell.angle_alpha   90.00
_cell.angle_beta   90.00
_cell.angle_gamma   90.00
#
_symmetry.space_group_name_H-M   'P 1'
#
loop_
_entity.id
_entity.type
_entity.pdbx_description
1 polymer ?
#
loop_
_entity_poly.entity_id
_entity_poly.type
_entity_poly.pdbx_seq_one_letter_code
_entity_poly.pdbx_strand_id
1 'polypeptide(L)'
;NQSSGKTGTLLASELISAGAKVTMVYGPGTSEPPKGAKIIRVNSVDEMNKAVKEALKKKFDIAIMAAAASDYVVKNSTSSKIKSDKKEINVKLVKAPKIIDVIKSKQKEIFLVGFKAETDISKNELVTRAKKKLKDSKADMIVANDIGRNYNKDPNYNEIIIVDSKSTT
;
A
#
# COMPACT_ATOMS: atom_id res chain seq x y z
N ASN A 1 3.12 4.71 9.74
CA ASN A 1 1.99 3.79 9.89
C ASN A 1 2.52 2.37 10.13
N GLN A 2 2.17 1.80 11.26
CA GLN A 2 2.49 0.41 11.54
C GLN A 2 1.43 -0.48 10.90
N SER A 3 1.83 -1.46 10.09
CA SER A 3 0.93 -2.41 9.43
C SER A 3 1.51 -3.81 9.56
N SER A 4 0.67 -4.79 9.88
CA SER A 4 1.10 -6.20 9.98
C SER A 4 1.52 -6.80 8.65
N GLY A 5 1.03 -6.27 7.53
CA GLY A 5 1.16 -6.86 6.21
C GLY A 5 0.19 -8.02 5.93
N LYS A 6 -0.70 -8.37 6.87
CA LYS A 6 -1.61 -9.53 6.80
C LYS A 6 -2.44 -9.54 5.50
N THR A 7 -3.05 -8.43 5.14
CA THR A 7 -3.84 -8.34 3.89
C THR A 7 -2.99 -8.63 2.66
N GLY A 8 -1.80 -8.05 2.57
CA GLY A 8 -0.90 -8.27 1.43
C GLY A 8 -0.41 -9.71 1.34
N THR A 9 -0.08 -10.34 2.49
CA THR A 9 0.39 -11.73 2.52
C THR A 9 -0.72 -12.72 2.17
N LEU A 10 -1.96 -12.50 2.65
CA LEU A 10 -3.12 -13.33 2.31
C LEU A 10 -3.46 -13.21 0.82
N LEU A 11 -3.52 -12.00 0.27
CA LEU A 11 -3.75 -11.79 -1.17
C LEU A 11 -2.68 -12.49 -2.01
N ALA A 12 -1.41 -12.37 -1.63
CA ALA A 12 -0.33 -13.05 -2.32
C ALA A 12 -0.46 -14.58 -2.27
N SER A 13 -0.88 -15.14 -1.13
CA SER A 13 -1.13 -16.57 -0.97
C SER A 13 -2.25 -17.06 -1.89
N GLU A 14 -3.40 -16.35 -1.92
CA GLU A 14 -4.54 -16.70 -2.77
C GLU A 14 -4.19 -16.62 -4.26
N LEU A 15 -3.44 -15.59 -4.67
CA LEU A 15 -2.99 -15.45 -6.04
C LEU A 15 -2.05 -16.60 -6.46
N ILE A 16 -1.14 -17.03 -5.57
CA ILE A 16 -0.27 -18.19 -5.83
C ILE A 16 -1.12 -19.46 -5.96
N SER A 17 -2.09 -19.66 -5.07
CA SER A 17 -3.01 -20.80 -5.12
C SER A 17 -3.84 -20.85 -6.42
N ALA A 18 -4.14 -19.66 -6.97
CA ALA A 18 -4.79 -19.51 -8.27
C ALA A 18 -3.80 -19.64 -9.47
N GLY A 19 -2.54 -19.99 -9.23
CA GLY A 19 -1.53 -20.22 -10.28
C GLY A 19 -0.76 -18.98 -10.74
N ALA A 20 -0.91 -17.83 -10.07
CA ALA A 20 -0.19 -16.61 -10.44
C ALA A 20 1.28 -16.65 -10.00
N LYS A 21 2.17 -16.05 -10.81
CA LYS A 21 3.56 -15.78 -10.44
C LYS A 21 3.62 -14.45 -9.67
N VAL A 22 3.84 -14.51 -8.37
CA VAL A 22 3.80 -13.34 -7.48
C VAL A 22 5.20 -12.81 -7.19
N THR A 23 5.40 -11.51 -7.38
CA THR A 23 6.53 -10.74 -6.83
C THR A 23 5.98 -9.78 -5.78
N MET A 24 6.44 -9.91 -4.55
CA MET A 24 5.98 -9.12 -3.42
C MET A 24 7.08 -8.17 -2.92
N VAL A 25 6.84 -6.86 -3.01
CA VAL A 25 7.68 -5.85 -2.33
C VAL A 25 7.12 -5.71 -0.92
N TYR A 26 7.89 -6.15 0.08
CA TYR A 26 7.43 -6.31 1.45
C TYR A 26 8.18 -5.38 2.41
N GLY A 27 7.44 -4.47 3.04
CA GLY A 27 7.94 -3.55 4.06
C GLY A 27 8.01 -4.19 5.45
N PRO A 28 8.33 -3.42 6.50
CA PRO A 28 8.33 -3.90 7.89
C PRO A 28 6.92 -4.32 8.31
N GLY A 29 6.67 -5.60 8.32
CA GLY A 29 5.42 -6.23 8.76
C GLY A 29 5.69 -7.43 9.64
N THR A 30 4.66 -7.90 10.36
CA THR A 30 4.76 -9.05 11.29
C THR A 30 4.22 -10.35 10.68
N SER A 31 3.47 -10.26 9.55
CA SER A 31 2.97 -11.44 8.85
C SER A 31 4.03 -12.03 7.95
N GLU A 32 4.21 -13.36 7.99
CA GLU A 32 5.15 -14.04 7.11
C GLU A 32 4.68 -14.02 5.65
N PRO A 33 5.53 -13.61 4.70
CA PRO A 33 5.24 -13.72 3.27
C PRO A 33 5.05 -15.17 2.84
N PRO A 34 4.12 -15.46 1.89
CA PRO A 34 3.82 -16.81 1.49
C PRO A 34 4.98 -17.47 0.75
N LYS A 35 5.13 -18.79 0.94
CA LYS A 35 6.03 -19.60 0.12
C LYS A 35 5.58 -19.56 -1.35
N GLY A 36 6.55 -19.50 -2.28
CA GLY A 36 6.26 -19.42 -3.72
C GLY A 36 6.24 -17.99 -4.29
N ALA A 37 6.17 -16.95 -3.46
CA ALA A 37 6.35 -15.58 -3.92
C ALA A 37 7.85 -15.21 -4.02
N LYS A 38 8.20 -14.42 -5.03
CA LYS A 38 9.49 -13.72 -5.05
C LYS A 38 9.40 -12.52 -4.11
N ILE A 39 10.14 -12.54 -3.00
CA ILE A 39 10.11 -11.48 -1.98
C ILE A 39 11.25 -10.48 -2.18
N ILE A 40 10.92 -9.18 -2.16
CA ILE A 40 11.85 -8.06 -2.13
C ILE A 40 11.59 -7.30 -0.83
N ARG A 41 12.44 -7.46 0.18
CA ARG A 41 12.29 -6.78 1.47
C ARG A 41 12.81 -5.35 1.39
N VAL A 42 12.08 -4.43 2.00
CA VAL A 42 12.39 -3.00 2.05
C VAL A 42 12.04 -2.45 3.44
N ASN A 43 12.73 -1.40 3.88
CA ASN A 43 12.56 -0.82 5.21
C ASN A 43 12.06 0.63 5.19
N SER A 44 12.02 1.26 4.01
CA SER A 44 11.59 2.66 3.86
C SER A 44 10.72 2.85 2.62
N VAL A 45 10.01 3.98 2.59
CA VAL A 45 9.20 4.37 1.41
C VAL A 45 10.09 4.57 0.17
N ASP A 46 11.30 5.11 0.35
CA ASP A 46 12.24 5.30 -0.75
C ASP A 46 12.74 3.96 -1.31
N GLU A 47 13.11 3.01 -0.45
CA GLU A 47 13.46 1.67 -0.87
C GLU A 47 12.30 0.96 -1.58
N MET A 48 11.06 1.10 -1.07
CA MET A 48 9.88 0.55 -1.71
C MET A 48 9.67 1.15 -3.10
N ASN A 49 9.80 2.46 -3.24
CA ASN A 49 9.69 3.14 -4.53
C ASN A 49 10.76 2.66 -5.54
N LYS A 50 12.00 2.49 -5.09
CA LYS A 50 13.09 1.95 -5.91
C LYS A 50 12.82 0.50 -6.32
N ALA A 51 12.41 -0.35 -5.37
CA ALA A 51 12.10 -1.75 -5.61
C ALA A 51 10.94 -1.94 -6.58
N VAL A 52 9.87 -1.15 -6.46
CA VAL A 52 8.74 -1.16 -7.40
C VAL A 52 9.20 -0.73 -8.79
N LYS A 53 9.97 0.36 -8.92
CA LYS A 53 10.51 0.80 -10.21
C LYS A 53 11.38 -0.26 -10.88
N GLU A 54 12.21 -0.94 -10.10
CA GLU A 54 13.07 -2.01 -10.61
C GLU A 54 12.26 -3.23 -11.04
N ALA A 55 11.27 -3.64 -10.24
CA ALA A 55 10.37 -4.74 -10.60
C ALA A 55 9.64 -4.45 -11.91
N LEU A 56 9.14 -3.23 -12.10
CA LEU A 56 8.40 -2.79 -13.29
C LEU A 56 9.23 -2.66 -14.57
N LYS A 57 10.54 -2.98 -14.55
CA LYS A 57 11.32 -3.23 -15.77
C LYS A 57 10.89 -4.54 -16.46
N LYS A 58 10.27 -5.46 -15.72
CA LYS A 58 9.59 -6.64 -16.25
C LYS A 58 8.11 -6.33 -16.41
N LYS A 59 7.47 -6.99 -17.39
CA LYS A 59 6.02 -6.86 -17.60
C LYS A 59 5.27 -7.63 -16.51
N PHE A 60 4.21 -6.99 -16.00
CA PHE A 60 3.23 -7.57 -15.09
C PHE A 60 1.83 -7.34 -15.62
N ASP A 61 0.93 -8.28 -15.38
CA ASP A 61 -0.47 -8.17 -15.76
C ASP A 61 -1.26 -7.37 -14.72
N ILE A 62 -0.95 -7.59 -13.43
CA ILE A 62 -1.65 -6.98 -12.30
C ILE A 62 -0.64 -6.41 -11.30
N ALA A 63 -0.96 -5.25 -10.75
CA ALA A 63 -0.29 -4.69 -9.58
C ALA A 63 -1.30 -4.40 -8.46
N ILE A 64 -1.03 -4.87 -7.25
CA ILE A 64 -1.87 -4.65 -6.07
C ILE A 64 -1.09 -3.82 -5.06
N MET A 65 -1.52 -2.58 -4.84
CA MET A 65 -0.88 -1.64 -3.90
C MET A 65 -1.62 -1.64 -2.57
N ALA A 66 -1.35 -2.66 -1.73
CA ALA A 66 -1.93 -2.82 -0.40
C ALA A 66 -1.04 -2.25 0.73
N ALA A 67 0.11 -1.66 0.38
CA ALA A 67 1.06 -1.15 1.38
C ALA A 67 0.55 0.14 2.05
N ALA A 68 0.66 0.22 3.38
CA ALA A 68 0.40 1.42 4.18
C ALA A 68 1.65 2.35 4.18
N ALA A 69 2.05 2.83 3.01
CA ALA A 69 3.17 3.75 2.87
C ALA A 69 2.83 5.11 3.48
N SER A 70 3.80 5.73 4.16
CA SER A 70 3.63 7.07 4.73
C SER A 70 3.55 8.14 3.65
N ASP A 71 2.65 9.12 3.84
CA ASP A 71 2.52 10.29 2.95
C ASP A 71 3.63 11.32 3.15
N TYR A 72 4.34 11.24 4.28
CA TYR A 72 5.45 12.14 4.63
C TYR A 72 6.67 11.34 5.07
N VAL A 73 7.85 11.84 4.71
CA VAL A 73 9.16 11.30 5.09
C VAL A 73 10.04 12.40 5.65
N VAL A 74 11.02 12.01 6.47
CA VAL A 74 12.02 12.95 7.00
C VAL A 74 12.87 13.47 5.85
N LYS A 75 12.97 14.82 5.71
CA LYS A 75 13.70 15.45 4.61
C LYS A 75 15.19 15.08 4.58
N ASN A 76 15.81 15.11 5.75
CA ASN A 76 17.23 14.84 5.92
C ASN A 76 17.39 13.77 7.00
N SER A 77 17.35 12.51 6.60
CA SER A 77 17.69 11.39 7.49
C SER A 77 19.22 11.29 7.64
N THR A 78 19.69 11.02 8.84
CA THR A 78 21.10 10.71 9.12
C THR A 78 21.25 9.25 9.48
N SER A 79 22.34 8.63 9.02
CA SER A 79 22.71 7.27 9.45
C SER A 79 23.44 7.26 10.79
N SER A 80 23.91 8.43 11.27
CA SER A 80 24.60 8.55 12.55
C SER A 80 23.60 8.66 13.69
N LYS A 81 24.02 8.12 14.87
CA LYS A 81 23.24 8.22 16.12
C LYS A 81 23.11 9.70 16.52
N ILE A 82 21.87 10.15 16.71
CA ILE A 82 21.60 11.47 17.27
C ILE A 82 21.93 11.44 18.77
N LYS A 83 22.77 12.38 19.20
CA LYS A 83 23.13 12.50 20.62
C LYS A 83 21.92 12.98 21.43
N SER A 84 21.76 12.46 22.66
CA SER A 84 20.65 12.77 23.57
C SER A 84 20.89 14.01 24.44
N ASP A 85 21.87 14.83 24.11
CA ASP A 85 22.25 16.08 24.84
C ASP A 85 21.33 17.27 24.53
N LYS A 86 20.51 17.17 23.52
CA LYS A 86 19.56 18.22 23.11
C LYS A 86 18.22 18.06 23.82
N LYS A 87 17.68 19.16 24.38
CA LYS A 87 16.35 19.17 25.02
C LYS A 87 15.23 18.96 24.01
N GLU A 88 15.41 19.36 22.75
CA GLU A 88 14.43 19.17 21.66
C GLU A 88 15.13 19.01 20.33
N ILE A 89 14.45 18.35 19.41
CA ILE A 89 14.90 18.15 18.03
C ILE A 89 13.74 18.50 17.09
N ASN A 90 13.98 19.43 16.17
CA ASN A 90 13.04 19.77 15.11
C ASN A 90 13.27 18.87 13.88
N VAL A 91 12.24 18.12 13.47
CA VAL A 91 12.28 17.23 12.32
C VAL A 91 11.42 17.79 11.20
N LYS A 92 12.03 18.13 10.07
CA LYS A 92 11.31 18.58 8.88
C LYS A 92 10.80 17.38 8.10
N LEU A 93 9.50 17.29 7.93
CA LEU A 93 8.84 16.31 7.06
C LEU A 93 8.56 16.92 5.68
N VAL A 94 8.71 16.11 4.65
CA VAL A 94 8.37 16.45 3.26
C VAL A 94 7.48 15.38 2.68
N LYS A 95 6.66 15.73 1.68
CA LYS A 95 5.75 14.80 1.02
C LYS A 95 6.52 13.66 0.36
N ALA A 96 6.14 12.44 0.65
CA ALA A 96 6.69 11.25 0.01
C ALA A 96 6.19 11.11 -1.44
N PRO A 97 6.98 10.50 -2.33
CA PRO A 97 6.48 10.15 -3.66
C PRO A 97 5.37 9.11 -3.55
N LYS A 98 4.29 9.30 -4.27
CA LYS A 98 3.20 8.31 -4.32
C LYS A 98 3.60 7.13 -5.21
N ILE A 99 3.87 5.99 -4.61
CA ILE A 99 4.33 4.78 -5.31
C ILE A 99 3.27 4.30 -6.31
N ILE A 100 1.98 4.43 -6.00
CA ILE A 100 0.89 4.02 -6.89
C ILE A 100 0.92 4.76 -8.23
N ASP A 101 1.31 6.03 -8.24
CA ASP A 101 1.37 6.85 -9.46
C ASP A 101 2.51 6.38 -10.39
N VAL A 102 3.57 5.79 -9.81
CA VAL A 102 4.70 5.25 -10.57
C VAL A 102 4.30 4.03 -11.39
N ILE A 103 3.39 3.20 -10.89
CA ILE A 103 3.00 1.93 -11.52
C ILE A 103 2.43 2.19 -12.91
N LYS A 104 1.36 2.97 -13.00
CA LYS A 104 0.72 3.31 -14.30
C LYS A 104 1.62 4.15 -15.21
N SER A 105 2.52 4.95 -14.66
CA SER A 105 3.47 5.72 -15.49
C SER A 105 4.51 4.83 -16.19
N LYS A 106 4.83 3.67 -15.60
CA LYS A 106 5.78 2.69 -16.14
C LYS A 106 5.12 1.65 -17.05
N GLN A 107 3.93 1.19 -16.67
CA GLN A 107 3.17 0.20 -17.44
C GLN A 107 1.70 0.64 -17.51
N LYS A 108 1.31 1.25 -18.64
CA LYS A 108 -0.04 1.80 -18.83
C LYS A 108 -1.14 0.73 -18.79
N GLU A 109 -0.83 -0.46 -19.35
CA GLU A 109 -1.80 -1.56 -19.51
C GLU A 109 -1.91 -2.47 -18.27
N ILE A 110 -1.07 -2.26 -17.24
CA ILE A 110 -1.13 -3.06 -16.02
C ILE A 110 -2.47 -2.83 -15.31
N PHE A 111 -3.17 -3.90 -14.90
CA PHE A 111 -4.36 -3.76 -14.08
C PHE A 111 -3.97 -3.37 -12.65
N LEU A 112 -4.27 -2.14 -12.26
CA LEU A 112 -3.84 -1.56 -10.99
C LEU A 112 -4.97 -1.58 -9.97
N VAL A 113 -4.75 -2.31 -8.87
CA VAL A 113 -5.61 -2.31 -7.69
C VAL A 113 -4.98 -1.47 -6.58
N GLY A 114 -5.70 -0.46 -6.13
CA GLY A 114 -5.29 0.36 -4.98
C GLY A 114 -6.14 0.08 -3.75
N PHE A 115 -5.63 0.41 -2.57
CA PHE A 115 -6.34 0.32 -1.30
C PHE A 115 -6.59 1.70 -0.71
N LYS A 116 -7.76 1.88 -0.09
CA LYS A 116 -8.14 3.09 0.62
C LYS A 116 -8.74 2.72 1.98
N ALA A 117 -7.90 2.78 3.02
CA ALA A 117 -8.37 2.65 4.40
C ALA A 117 -8.72 4.03 4.96
N GLU A 118 -9.81 4.10 5.69
CA GLU A 118 -10.28 5.27 6.44
C GLU A 118 -10.70 4.84 7.84
N THR A 119 -10.97 5.82 8.70
CA THR A 119 -11.37 5.57 10.09
C THR A 119 -12.60 6.40 10.42
N ASP A 120 -13.64 5.72 10.91
CA ASP A 120 -14.85 6.35 11.46
C ASP A 120 -15.58 7.32 10.52
N ILE A 121 -15.65 6.98 9.24
CA ILE A 121 -16.42 7.76 8.25
C ILE A 121 -17.68 7.03 7.79
N SER A 122 -18.59 7.76 7.15
CA SER A 122 -19.78 7.16 6.55
C SER A 122 -19.45 6.35 5.30
N LYS A 123 -20.29 5.35 4.98
CA LYS A 123 -20.16 4.55 3.75
C LYS A 123 -20.15 5.43 2.50
N ASN A 124 -21.01 6.45 2.43
CA ASN A 124 -21.08 7.37 1.29
C ASN A 124 -19.79 8.19 1.14
N GLU A 125 -19.21 8.63 2.25
CA GLU A 125 -17.94 9.36 2.24
C GLU A 125 -16.78 8.44 1.83
N LEU A 126 -16.75 7.20 2.33
CA LEU A 126 -15.76 6.20 1.93
C LEU A 126 -15.80 5.95 0.41
N VAL A 127 -16.99 5.76 -0.16
CA VAL A 127 -17.19 5.60 -1.61
C VAL A 127 -16.70 6.83 -2.37
N THR A 128 -17.03 8.02 -1.89
CA THR A 128 -16.60 9.29 -2.51
C THR A 128 -15.07 9.41 -2.54
N ARG A 129 -14.42 9.10 -1.42
CA ARG A 129 -12.94 9.11 -1.33
C ARG A 129 -12.29 8.02 -2.19
N ALA A 130 -12.92 6.85 -2.27
CA ALA A 130 -12.45 5.76 -3.12
C ALA A 130 -12.53 6.13 -4.62
N LYS A 131 -13.65 6.72 -5.07
CA LYS A 131 -13.81 7.23 -6.44
C LYS A 131 -12.78 8.31 -6.77
N LYS A 132 -12.54 9.23 -5.84
CA LYS A 132 -11.48 10.24 -6.00
C LYS A 132 -10.11 9.57 -6.14
N LYS A 133 -9.78 8.61 -5.27
CA LYS A 133 -8.51 7.86 -5.32
C LYS A 133 -8.35 7.12 -6.65
N LEU A 134 -9.42 6.46 -7.14
CA LEU A 134 -9.46 5.76 -8.42
C LEU A 134 -9.02 6.70 -9.56
N LYS A 135 -9.66 7.88 -9.64
CA LYS A 135 -9.36 8.89 -10.65
C LYS A 135 -7.93 9.43 -10.53
N ASP A 136 -7.53 9.84 -9.33
CA ASP A 136 -6.24 10.49 -9.07
C ASP A 136 -5.06 9.56 -9.37
N SER A 137 -5.17 8.27 -9.03
CA SER A 137 -4.10 7.28 -9.23
C SER A 137 -4.17 6.57 -10.58
N LYS A 138 -5.22 6.80 -11.37
CA LYS A 138 -5.51 6.07 -12.61
C LYS A 138 -5.59 4.54 -12.37
N ALA A 139 -5.97 4.13 -11.16
CA ALA A 139 -6.16 2.72 -10.85
C ALA A 139 -7.41 2.18 -11.57
N ASP A 140 -7.43 0.88 -11.83
CA ASP A 140 -8.57 0.22 -12.45
C ASP A 140 -9.58 -0.20 -11.39
N MET A 141 -9.12 -0.39 -10.14
CA MET A 141 -9.95 -0.79 -9.01
C MET A 141 -9.41 -0.19 -7.71
N ILE A 142 -10.30 0.21 -6.82
CA ILE A 142 -9.97 0.57 -5.43
C ILE A 142 -10.76 -0.33 -4.49
N VAL A 143 -10.05 -0.96 -3.56
CA VAL A 143 -10.64 -1.65 -2.41
C VAL A 143 -10.61 -0.68 -1.23
N ALA A 144 -11.79 -0.28 -0.78
CA ALA A 144 -11.96 0.68 0.31
C ALA A 144 -12.54 0.00 1.54
N ASN A 145 -12.06 0.38 2.73
CA ASN A 145 -12.56 -0.12 4.00
C ASN A 145 -12.47 0.92 5.11
N ASP A 146 -13.38 0.83 6.07
CA ASP A 146 -13.29 1.54 7.35
C ASP A 146 -12.64 0.63 8.38
N ILE A 147 -11.44 1.00 8.82
CA ILE A 147 -10.67 0.27 9.83
C ILE A 147 -10.92 0.77 11.26
N GLY A 148 -11.91 1.64 11.46
CA GLY A 148 -12.30 2.18 12.77
C GLY A 148 -13.29 1.28 13.50
N ARG A 149 -14.58 1.53 13.31
CA ARG A 149 -15.67 0.98 14.16
C ARG A 149 -15.80 -0.54 14.12
N ASN A 150 -15.75 -1.14 12.94
CA ASN A 150 -16.02 -2.57 12.78
C ASN A 150 -14.76 -3.42 12.93
N TYR A 151 -13.61 -2.91 12.52
CA TYR A 151 -12.33 -3.60 12.67
C TYR A 151 -11.95 -3.86 14.13
N ASN A 152 -12.32 -2.94 15.03
CA ASN A 152 -12.07 -3.09 16.46
C ASN A 152 -12.96 -4.13 17.16
N LYS A 153 -14.08 -4.56 16.53
CA LYS A 153 -14.98 -5.59 17.07
C LYS A 153 -14.50 -7.00 16.74
N ASP A 154 -14.00 -7.20 15.53
CA ASP A 154 -13.41 -8.47 15.09
C ASP A 154 -12.25 -8.20 14.11
N PRO A 155 -10.99 -8.36 14.55
CA PRO A 155 -9.83 -8.11 13.72
C PRO A 155 -9.67 -9.10 12.55
N ASN A 156 -10.48 -10.15 12.48
CA ASN A 156 -10.53 -11.08 11.36
C ASN A 156 -11.59 -10.72 10.33
N TYR A 157 -12.50 -9.80 10.68
CA TYR A 157 -13.55 -9.31 9.79
C TYR A 157 -13.16 -7.96 9.18
N ASN A 158 -13.29 -7.85 7.88
CA ASN A 158 -13.03 -6.61 7.16
C ASN A 158 -14.12 -6.40 6.09
N GLU A 159 -15.07 -5.52 6.38
CA GLU A 159 -16.03 -5.09 5.37
C GLU A 159 -15.32 -4.20 4.36
N ILE A 160 -15.41 -4.57 3.09
CA ILE A 160 -14.79 -3.83 1.98
C ILE A 160 -15.84 -3.32 1.01
N ILE A 161 -15.52 -2.22 0.35
CA ILE A 161 -16.26 -1.70 -0.80
C ILE A 161 -15.31 -1.70 -1.98
N ILE A 162 -15.72 -2.33 -3.06
CA ILE A 162 -14.97 -2.36 -4.31
C ILE A 162 -15.53 -1.28 -5.24
N VAL A 163 -14.65 -0.42 -5.74
CA VAL A 163 -14.98 0.66 -6.66
C VAL A 163 -14.12 0.53 -7.91
N ASP A 164 -14.75 0.44 -9.06
CA ASP A 164 -14.12 0.51 -10.36
C ASP A 164 -14.78 1.61 -11.24
N SER A 165 -14.42 1.69 -12.51
CA SER A 165 -14.98 2.68 -13.44
C SER A 165 -16.45 2.45 -13.78
N LYS A 166 -17.01 1.25 -13.50
CA LYS A 166 -18.35 0.82 -13.90
C LYS A 166 -19.29 0.61 -12.71
N SER A 167 -18.76 0.21 -11.57
CA SER A 167 -19.56 -0.27 -10.42
C SER A 167 -19.01 0.19 -9.07
N THR A 168 -19.87 0.07 -8.07
CA THR A 168 -19.53 0.13 -6.63
C THR A 168 -20.27 -1.00 -5.96
N THR A 169 -19.55 -1.96 -5.41
CA THR A 169 -20.08 -3.17 -4.77
C THR A 169 -19.62 -3.25 -3.33
#